data_abbc0e69c31d7128560c73c3596b142a
#
_entry.id   abbc0e69c31d7128560c73c3596b142a
#
_cell.length_a   1.000
_cell.length_b   1.000
_cell.length_c   1.000
_cell.angle_alpha   90.00
_cell.angle_beta   90.00
_cell.angle_gamma   90.00
#
_symmetry.space_group_name_H-M   'P 1'
#
loop_
_entity.id
_entity.type
_entity.pdbx_description
1 polymer ?
#
loop_
_entity_poly.entity_id
_entity_poly.type
_entity_poly.pdbx_seq_one_letter_code
_entity_poly.pdbx_strand_id
1 'polypeptide(L)'
;MASVLVLVTTSCFLIHCKQKKDIQVPRTVIEDNTTYLIQDSILIQTRDGVKIHAIVVRNSKITKPNPAILFHTIYSRKSDLQKAKMAADHGYVGVISYTRGKGLSPDSIVPFKKEATDTYDVIEWISRQEWSDQKVGMYGGSYVGFVQWASVKHGVHPALKTIVPSVSVAPGIAEPMENGVHQNFHFPWHHYVSNNKYLDTTLYSNGQRWQDLNMKWYGEGVAYNKMDSLDGLPNPQFNERLLHPTYDAYWQSMMPYKEEFSHIDIPVLSTTGYYDGGQTGTRYYLNEHTKYNKDAAHYLVIGPYTHFGAQGKPNTHILGYDIDPAAQIDITGLIFEWFDHILKGKKKPSLLKDKINYEVMGANKWGHAPSLEQMANDTLTYYLSSKRSGVAFKSTYDSGNNGENVHFSLEERPSDPKGYLEQTIDFLDRSNFTWNSSGWGSIIADNLTIGQGFSFVTEPFTSDFEINGSFGGEMSVSINKKDFDYSVALYEQTPDGKFFALTLPYVGRASYVLNREKRQLLRPNIKTKIPFGIVRMTSKKIGKGSRLVVVVNGIKDPFTEINYGSGKPVSEENMTDATPPLVITWYSDSHIDIPVKKNKIYLSMATLCK
;
A
#
# COMPACT_ATOMS: atom_id res chain seq x y z
N MET A 1 17.71 60.88 -71.56
CA MET A 1 18.17 61.19 -70.21
C MET A 1 16.99 60.93 -69.31
N ALA A 2 16.94 59.75 -68.68
CA ALA A 2 15.85 59.38 -67.82
C ALA A 2 16.44 59.12 -66.43
N SER A 3 16.04 59.90 -65.44
CA SER A 3 16.41 59.76 -64.03
C SER A 3 15.54 58.72 -63.38
N VAL A 4 16.17 57.68 -62.83
CA VAL A 4 15.50 56.64 -62.05
C VAL A 4 15.49 57.07 -60.58
N LEU A 5 14.29 57.26 -60.03
CA LEU A 5 14.04 57.55 -58.62
C LEU A 5 13.91 56.22 -57.88
N VAL A 6 14.84 55.90 -56.96
CA VAL A 6 14.78 54.74 -56.10
C VAL A 6 14.02 55.11 -54.83
N LEU A 7 12.81 54.57 -54.66
CA LEU A 7 12.06 54.61 -53.39
C LEU A 7 12.54 53.50 -52.46
N VAL A 8 13.15 53.90 -51.37
CA VAL A 8 13.45 52.96 -50.22
C VAL A 8 12.22 52.95 -49.34
N THR A 9 11.48 51.82 -49.36
CA THR A 9 10.39 51.58 -48.43
C THR A 9 10.95 50.90 -47.18
N THR A 10 10.97 51.65 -46.09
CA THR A 10 11.31 51.13 -44.75
C THR A 10 10.09 50.35 -44.19
N SER A 11 10.13 49.02 -44.21
CA SER A 11 9.12 48.20 -43.59
C SER A 11 9.35 48.15 -42.08
N CYS A 12 8.54 48.90 -41.33
CA CYS A 12 8.41 48.71 -39.87
C CYS A 12 7.74 47.36 -39.56
N PHE A 13 8.50 46.40 -39.12
CA PHE A 13 7.95 45.19 -38.49
C PHE A 13 7.37 45.55 -37.12
N LEU A 14 6.06 45.74 -37.05
CA LEU A 14 5.33 45.78 -35.80
C LEU A 14 5.28 44.34 -35.22
N ILE A 15 6.14 44.07 -34.24
CA ILE A 15 6.05 42.87 -33.42
C ILE A 15 4.77 42.99 -32.58
N HIS A 16 3.69 42.36 -33.04
CA HIS A 16 2.50 42.15 -32.24
C HIS A 16 2.83 41.15 -31.14
N CYS A 17 3.20 41.64 -29.95
CA CYS A 17 3.14 40.86 -28.73
C CYS A 17 1.67 40.52 -28.50
N LYS A 18 1.24 39.32 -28.92
CA LYS A 18 -0.05 38.75 -28.49
C LYS A 18 0.02 38.55 -26.98
N GLN A 19 -0.49 39.51 -26.21
CA GLN A 19 -0.91 39.29 -24.85
C GLN A 19 -1.87 38.08 -24.87
N LYS A 20 -1.44 36.95 -24.29
CA LYS A 20 -2.36 35.87 -23.93
C LYS A 20 -3.42 36.49 -23.01
N LYS A 21 -4.62 36.67 -23.53
CA LYS A 21 -5.79 36.95 -22.69
C LYS A 21 -5.96 35.74 -21.81
N ASP A 22 -5.55 35.83 -20.55
CA ASP A 22 -5.99 34.92 -19.52
C ASP A 22 -7.52 34.93 -19.54
N ILE A 23 -8.13 33.81 -19.89
CA ILE A 23 -9.56 33.62 -19.80
C ILE A 23 -9.86 33.62 -18.31
N GLN A 24 -10.21 34.78 -17.77
CA GLN A 24 -10.73 34.86 -16.39
C GLN A 24 -12.10 34.18 -16.40
N VAL A 25 -12.14 32.94 -15.93
CA VAL A 25 -13.39 32.30 -15.55
C VAL A 25 -14.00 33.15 -14.43
N PRO A 26 -15.31 33.43 -14.44
CA PRO A 26 -15.95 34.23 -13.39
C PRO A 26 -15.59 33.69 -12.02
N ARG A 27 -14.94 34.49 -11.18
CA ARG A 27 -14.61 34.14 -9.81
C ARG A 27 -15.89 34.24 -8.99
N THR A 28 -16.51 33.10 -8.69
CA THR A 28 -17.57 33.07 -7.69
C THR A 28 -16.90 33.03 -6.32
N VAL A 29 -16.85 34.14 -5.61
CA VAL A 29 -16.43 34.18 -4.20
C VAL A 29 -17.68 33.96 -3.38
N ILE A 30 -17.73 32.82 -2.69
CA ILE A 30 -18.79 32.53 -1.71
C ILE A 30 -18.21 32.87 -0.33
N GLU A 31 -18.76 33.88 0.32
CA GLU A 31 -18.46 34.18 1.74
C GLU A 31 -19.29 33.27 2.63
N ASP A 32 -18.61 32.40 3.41
CA ASP A 32 -19.23 31.57 4.42
C ASP A 32 -19.05 32.23 5.81
N ASN A 33 -20.10 32.89 6.29
CA ASN A 33 -20.19 33.47 7.62
C ASN A 33 -18.98 34.29 8.11
N THR A 34 -18.41 35.13 7.24
CA THR A 34 -17.28 36.03 7.56
C THR A 34 -15.96 35.39 7.96
N THR A 35 -15.86 34.06 8.05
CA THR A 35 -14.64 33.38 8.48
C THR A 35 -13.74 32.99 7.32
N TYR A 36 -14.31 32.55 6.19
CA TYR A 36 -13.56 32.05 5.05
C TYR A 36 -13.79 32.86 3.77
N LEU A 37 -12.73 32.99 2.98
CA LEU A 37 -12.81 33.37 1.57
C LEU A 37 -12.71 32.08 0.75
N ILE A 38 -13.80 31.69 0.09
CA ILE A 38 -13.91 30.45 -0.69
C ILE A 38 -13.94 30.81 -2.17
N GLN A 39 -13.03 30.22 -2.93
CA GLN A 39 -13.02 30.24 -4.39
C GLN A 39 -13.21 28.80 -4.85
N ASP A 40 -14.36 28.47 -5.38
CA ASP A 40 -14.63 27.20 -6.05
C ASP A 40 -14.66 27.38 -7.57
N SER A 41 -14.90 26.30 -8.30
CA SER A 41 -15.02 26.34 -9.76
C SER A 41 -13.78 26.88 -10.49
N ILE A 42 -12.60 26.85 -9.86
CA ILE A 42 -11.33 27.23 -10.50
C ILE A 42 -10.97 26.14 -11.50
N LEU A 43 -10.60 26.55 -12.72
CA LEU A 43 -10.09 25.64 -13.74
C LEU A 43 -8.62 25.99 -14.03
N ILE A 44 -7.71 25.21 -13.48
CA ILE A 44 -6.26 25.34 -13.65
C ILE A 44 -5.89 24.70 -14.99
N GLN A 45 -5.27 25.47 -15.88
CA GLN A 45 -4.80 24.95 -17.17
C GLN A 45 -3.43 24.31 -16.99
N THR A 46 -3.31 23.04 -17.37
CA THR A 46 -2.06 22.28 -17.38
C THR A 46 -1.23 22.57 -18.64
N ARG A 47 0.03 22.13 -18.66
CA ARG A 47 0.96 22.31 -19.78
C ARG A 47 0.48 21.71 -21.10
N ASP A 48 -0.33 20.66 -21.05
CA ASP A 48 -0.92 19.98 -22.22
C ASP A 48 -2.32 20.53 -22.58
N GLY A 49 -2.77 21.60 -21.91
CA GLY A 49 -4.00 22.32 -22.23
C GLY A 49 -5.26 21.80 -21.54
N VAL A 50 -5.16 20.72 -20.77
CA VAL A 50 -6.27 20.18 -19.97
C VAL A 50 -6.61 21.13 -18.82
N LYS A 51 -7.84 21.08 -18.34
CA LYS A 51 -8.31 21.94 -17.24
C LYS A 51 -8.60 21.08 -16.01
N ILE A 52 -7.95 21.41 -14.90
CA ILE A 52 -8.10 20.76 -13.60
C ILE A 52 -8.97 21.63 -12.70
N HIS A 53 -10.03 21.03 -12.15
CA HIS A 53 -10.90 21.71 -11.19
C HIS A 53 -10.22 21.83 -9.82
N ALA A 54 -10.28 23.02 -9.24
CA ALA A 54 -9.76 23.29 -7.89
C ALA A 54 -10.71 24.17 -7.06
N ILE A 55 -10.56 24.03 -5.72
CA ILE A 55 -11.22 24.81 -4.70
C ILE A 55 -10.13 25.40 -3.80
N VAL A 56 -10.21 26.70 -3.48
CA VAL A 56 -9.29 27.38 -2.57
C VAL A 56 -10.07 27.97 -1.40
N VAL A 57 -9.61 27.70 -0.19
CA VAL A 57 -10.18 28.25 1.04
C VAL A 57 -9.09 28.98 1.83
N ARG A 58 -9.38 30.21 2.23
CA ARG A 58 -8.48 31.04 3.05
C ARG A 58 -9.23 31.58 4.25
N ASN A 59 -8.55 31.73 5.37
CA ASN A 59 -9.11 32.46 6.51
C ASN A 59 -9.16 33.97 6.14
N SER A 60 -10.34 34.58 6.25
CA SER A 60 -10.58 35.99 5.87
C SER A 60 -9.74 36.99 6.67
N LYS A 61 -9.27 36.60 7.85
CA LYS A 61 -8.42 37.44 8.73
C LYS A 61 -6.95 37.44 8.34
N ILE A 62 -6.51 36.50 7.47
CA ILE A 62 -5.13 36.38 7.01
C ILE A 62 -4.98 37.15 5.70
N THR A 63 -4.32 38.31 5.75
CA THR A 63 -4.15 39.22 4.61
C THR A 63 -2.79 39.11 3.94
N LYS A 64 -1.81 38.47 4.59
CA LYS A 64 -0.46 38.27 4.03
C LYS A 64 -0.37 36.95 3.24
N PRO A 65 0.52 36.85 2.26
CA PRO A 65 0.83 35.58 1.62
C PRO A 65 1.19 34.51 2.65
N ASN A 66 0.71 33.27 2.43
CA ASN A 66 0.75 32.20 3.42
C ASN A 66 1.07 30.85 2.75
N PRO A 67 1.68 29.88 3.44
CA PRO A 67 1.88 28.56 2.88
C PRO A 67 0.56 27.88 2.51
N ALA A 68 0.56 27.09 1.45
CA ALA A 68 -0.60 26.32 1.00
C ALA A 68 -0.46 24.84 1.34
N ILE A 69 -1.59 24.23 1.68
CA ILE A 69 -1.71 22.78 1.85
C ILE A 69 -2.57 22.25 0.69
N LEU A 70 -1.97 21.43 -0.16
CA LEU A 70 -2.61 20.83 -1.33
C LEU A 70 -3.08 19.41 -1.03
N PHE A 71 -4.35 19.16 -1.36
CA PHE A 71 -4.95 17.82 -1.42
C PHE A 71 -5.39 17.55 -2.86
N HIS A 72 -4.54 16.90 -3.67
CA HIS A 72 -4.84 16.54 -5.06
C HIS A 72 -5.43 15.12 -5.11
N THR A 73 -6.66 14.97 -5.64
CA THR A 73 -7.43 13.73 -5.44
C THR A 73 -8.29 13.33 -6.63
N ILE A 74 -8.42 12.00 -6.83
CA ILE A 74 -9.44 11.40 -7.69
C ILE A 74 -10.79 11.25 -6.97
N TYR A 75 -10.79 11.29 -5.63
CA TYR A 75 -11.98 11.09 -4.80
C TYR A 75 -12.82 12.38 -4.69
N SER A 76 -13.40 12.84 -5.81
CA SER A 76 -14.20 14.07 -5.82
C SER A 76 -15.53 13.91 -5.07
N ARG A 77 -15.68 14.64 -3.96
CA ARG A 77 -16.84 14.61 -3.08
C ARG A 77 -17.29 16.03 -2.74
N LYS A 78 -18.61 16.21 -2.48
CA LYS A 78 -19.13 17.49 -1.98
C LYS A 78 -18.54 17.88 -0.61
N SER A 79 -18.09 16.90 0.18
CA SER A 79 -17.49 17.12 1.51
C SER A 79 -16.03 17.55 1.47
N ASP A 80 -15.36 17.59 0.30
CA ASP A 80 -13.93 17.94 0.22
C ASP A 80 -13.64 19.37 0.67
N LEU A 81 -14.63 20.28 0.54
CA LEU A 81 -14.53 21.63 1.07
C LEU A 81 -14.12 21.68 2.55
N GLN A 82 -14.54 20.68 3.35
CA GLN A 82 -14.18 20.61 4.77
C GLN A 82 -12.67 20.38 4.99
N LYS A 83 -12.00 19.68 4.09
CA LYS A 83 -10.54 19.50 4.14
C LYS A 83 -9.80 20.80 3.88
N ALA A 84 -10.29 21.59 2.91
CA ALA A 84 -9.72 22.93 2.66
C ALA A 84 -9.96 23.88 3.83
N LYS A 85 -11.17 23.87 4.45
CA LYS A 85 -11.47 24.63 5.65
C LYS A 85 -10.57 24.22 6.82
N MET A 86 -10.35 22.92 7.03
CA MET A 86 -9.44 22.42 8.06
C MET A 86 -8.02 22.98 7.91
N ALA A 87 -7.48 23.06 6.69
CA ALA A 87 -6.18 23.69 6.45
C ALA A 87 -6.21 25.19 6.77
N ALA A 88 -7.31 25.89 6.42
CA ALA A 88 -7.50 27.31 6.73
C ALA A 88 -7.59 27.58 8.25
N ASP A 89 -8.22 26.67 9.01
CA ASP A 89 -8.32 26.74 10.47
C ASP A 89 -6.94 26.59 11.15
N HIS A 90 -6.04 25.81 10.54
CA HIS A 90 -4.63 25.70 10.97
C HIS A 90 -3.74 26.83 10.46
N GLY A 91 -4.34 27.88 9.85
CA GLY A 91 -3.62 29.05 9.37
C GLY A 91 -2.80 28.79 8.10
N TYR A 92 -3.32 28.03 7.16
CA TYR A 92 -2.81 27.78 5.83
C TYR A 92 -3.79 28.27 4.75
N VAL A 93 -3.36 28.23 3.51
CA VAL A 93 -4.30 28.25 2.38
C VAL A 93 -4.64 26.79 2.06
N GLY A 94 -5.91 26.41 2.21
CA GLY A 94 -6.38 25.07 1.85
C GLY A 94 -6.69 25.00 0.34
N VAL A 95 -6.06 24.08 -0.37
CA VAL A 95 -6.29 23.85 -1.80
C VAL A 95 -6.70 22.40 -2.01
N ILE A 96 -7.90 22.20 -2.53
CA ILE A 96 -8.33 20.92 -3.08
C ILE A 96 -8.23 21.02 -4.60
N SER A 97 -7.57 20.08 -5.25
CA SER A 97 -7.65 19.94 -6.71
C SER A 97 -7.99 18.49 -7.05
N TYR A 98 -8.72 18.34 -8.14
CA TYR A 98 -9.15 17.02 -8.60
C TYR A 98 -8.28 16.56 -9.76
N THR A 99 -8.06 15.24 -9.89
CA THR A 99 -7.40 14.71 -11.09
C THR A 99 -8.22 15.05 -12.35
N ARG A 100 -7.58 15.04 -13.51
CA ARG A 100 -8.25 15.36 -14.78
C ARG A 100 -9.53 14.54 -14.97
N GLY A 101 -10.54 15.14 -15.55
CA GLY A 101 -11.86 14.55 -15.76
C GLY A 101 -12.80 14.62 -14.56
N LYS A 102 -12.30 14.90 -13.35
CA LYS A 102 -13.13 14.95 -12.12
C LYS A 102 -13.68 16.35 -11.84
N GLY A 103 -14.80 16.39 -11.12
CA GLY A 103 -15.48 17.65 -10.78
C GLY A 103 -15.90 18.43 -12.04
N LEU A 104 -15.44 19.67 -12.20
CA LEU A 104 -15.73 20.54 -13.35
C LEU A 104 -14.76 20.36 -14.51
N SER A 105 -13.71 19.54 -14.39
CA SER A 105 -12.80 19.26 -15.51
C SER A 105 -13.56 18.67 -16.70
N PRO A 106 -13.39 19.20 -17.93
CA PRO A 106 -14.10 18.69 -19.11
C PRO A 106 -13.54 17.38 -19.66
N ASP A 107 -12.34 17.01 -19.22
CA ASP A 107 -11.53 15.92 -19.81
C ASP A 107 -11.96 14.52 -19.35
N SER A 108 -11.33 13.50 -19.93
CA SER A 108 -11.54 12.09 -19.54
C SER A 108 -10.84 11.77 -18.23
N ILE A 109 -11.42 10.86 -17.45
CA ILE A 109 -10.84 10.36 -16.21
C ILE A 109 -9.84 9.26 -16.56
N VAL A 110 -8.57 9.44 -16.21
CA VAL A 110 -7.47 8.50 -16.51
C VAL A 110 -6.60 8.28 -15.26
N PRO A 111 -7.02 7.41 -14.33
CA PRO A 111 -6.32 7.18 -13.08
C PRO A 111 -4.86 6.76 -13.29
N PHE A 112 -3.94 7.25 -12.47
CA PHE A 112 -2.52 6.90 -12.41
C PHE A 112 -1.63 7.35 -13.58
N LYS A 113 -2.18 7.97 -14.63
CA LYS A 113 -1.41 8.25 -15.88
C LYS A 113 -0.81 9.64 -15.96
N LYS A 114 -1.39 10.61 -15.29
CA LYS A 114 -1.04 12.03 -15.47
C LYS A 114 -0.72 12.78 -14.18
N GLU A 115 -0.80 12.11 -13.05
CA GLU A 115 -0.64 12.71 -11.73
C GLU A 115 0.74 13.37 -11.56
N ALA A 116 1.78 12.82 -12.18
CA ALA A 116 3.13 13.40 -12.12
C ALA A 116 3.20 14.81 -12.74
N THR A 117 2.60 14.99 -13.90
CA THR A 117 2.62 16.28 -14.61
C THR A 117 1.54 17.23 -14.11
N ASP A 118 0.33 16.72 -13.90
CA ASP A 118 -0.82 17.53 -13.49
C ASP A 118 -0.62 18.13 -12.10
N THR A 119 -0.12 17.34 -11.16
CA THR A 119 0.15 17.82 -9.80
C THR A 119 1.26 18.88 -9.80
N TYR A 120 2.31 18.69 -10.60
CA TYR A 120 3.36 19.70 -10.76
C TYR A 120 2.78 21.03 -11.27
N ASP A 121 1.90 20.99 -12.29
CA ASP A 121 1.26 22.19 -12.85
C ASP A 121 0.31 22.87 -11.86
N VAL A 122 -0.37 22.09 -11.02
CA VAL A 122 -1.19 22.63 -9.91
C VAL A 122 -0.32 23.34 -8.88
N ILE A 123 0.83 22.78 -8.50
CA ILE A 123 1.77 23.40 -7.56
C ILE A 123 2.34 24.69 -8.16
N GLU A 124 2.68 24.67 -9.44
CA GLU A 124 3.15 25.87 -10.16
C GLU A 124 2.08 26.97 -10.18
N TRP A 125 0.80 26.61 -10.43
CA TRP A 125 -0.30 27.57 -10.37
C TRP A 125 -0.45 28.16 -8.95
N ILE A 126 -0.39 27.31 -7.89
CA ILE A 126 -0.45 27.76 -6.49
C ILE A 126 0.68 28.76 -6.19
N SER A 127 1.89 28.47 -6.65
CA SER A 127 3.08 29.30 -6.35
C SER A 127 3.00 30.71 -6.93
N ARG A 128 2.18 30.92 -7.97
CA ARG A 128 1.99 32.20 -8.65
C ARG A 128 0.84 33.03 -8.10
N GLN A 129 0.08 32.52 -7.14
CA GLN A 129 -1.05 33.26 -6.60
C GLN A 129 -0.59 34.34 -5.60
N GLU A 130 -1.25 35.49 -5.61
CA GLU A 130 -0.95 36.61 -4.70
C GLU A 130 -1.04 36.24 -3.20
N TRP A 131 -1.87 35.25 -2.87
CA TRP A 131 -2.04 34.75 -1.49
C TRP A 131 -1.00 33.70 -1.09
N SER A 132 -0.14 33.26 -1.99
CA SER A 132 0.85 32.21 -1.75
C SER A 132 2.20 32.81 -1.36
N ASP A 133 2.83 32.30 -0.31
CA ASP A 133 4.23 32.59 0.04
C ASP A 133 5.23 31.66 -0.67
N GLN A 134 4.78 30.93 -1.70
CA GLN A 134 5.55 29.98 -2.49
C GLN A 134 6.04 28.75 -1.71
N LYS A 135 5.34 28.40 -0.62
CA LYS A 135 5.56 27.15 0.08
C LYS A 135 4.31 26.29 0.02
N VAL A 136 4.46 25.07 -0.48
CA VAL A 136 3.38 24.10 -0.60
C VAL A 136 3.75 22.82 0.18
N GLY A 137 2.82 22.35 0.99
CA GLY A 137 2.84 21.01 1.56
C GLY A 137 1.72 20.17 0.96
N MET A 138 1.92 18.87 0.84
CA MET A 138 0.88 17.94 0.39
C MET A 138 0.61 16.88 1.44
N TYR A 139 -0.65 16.43 1.54
CA TYR A 139 -1.02 15.31 2.40
C TYR A 139 -2.17 14.49 1.81
N GLY A 140 -2.40 13.34 2.38
CA GLY A 140 -3.51 12.46 2.07
C GLY A 140 -3.08 11.02 1.89
N GLY A 141 -4.07 10.11 1.88
CA GLY A 141 -3.78 8.68 1.90
C GLY A 141 -4.25 7.91 0.68
N SER A 142 -3.78 6.66 0.59
CA SER A 142 -4.16 5.76 -0.49
C SER A 142 -3.71 6.28 -1.86
N TYR A 143 -4.61 6.43 -2.81
CA TYR A 143 -4.33 7.08 -4.08
C TYR A 143 -3.75 8.50 -3.92
N VAL A 144 -4.24 9.28 -2.93
CA VAL A 144 -3.71 10.62 -2.65
C VAL A 144 -2.29 10.56 -2.09
N GLY A 145 -1.92 9.46 -1.43
CA GLY A 145 -0.54 9.16 -1.05
C GLY A 145 0.35 8.92 -2.27
N PHE A 146 -0.12 8.11 -3.22
CA PHE A 146 0.55 7.89 -4.50
C PHE A 146 0.75 9.21 -5.27
N VAL A 147 -0.27 10.05 -5.37
CA VAL A 147 -0.20 11.34 -6.10
C VAL A 147 0.95 12.22 -5.62
N GLN A 148 1.26 12.20 -4.31
CA GLN A 148 2.37 12.96 -3.75
C GLN A 148 3.73 12.42 -4.24
N TRP A 149 3.89 11.11 -4.31
CA TRP A 149 5.08 10.49 -4.90
C TRP A 149 5.16 10.72 -6.41
N ALA A 150 4.04 10.64 -7.12
CA ALA A 150 3.99 10.95 -8.54
C ALA A 150 4.45 12.40 -8.82
N SER A 151 4.06 13.37 -7.97
CA SER A 151 4.39 14.79 -8.15
C SER A 151 5.89 15.10 -8.15
N VAL A 152 6.71 14.21 -7.59
CA VAL A 152 8.17 14.37 -7.51
C VAL A 152 8.95 13.46 -8.48
N LYS A 153 8.24 12.71 -9.33
CA LYS A 153 8.85 11.78 -10.29
C LYS A 153 9.83 12.46 -11.26
N HIS A 154 9.47 13.60 -11.79
CA HIS A 154 10.27 14.32 -12.79
C HIS A 154 11.06 15.49 -12.18
N GLY A 155 11.31 15.44 -10.88
CA GLY A 155 11.95 16.47 -10.09
C GLY A 155 10.99 17.19 -9.16
N VAL A 156 11.50 17.69 -8.07
CA VAL A 156 10.74 18.39 -7.04
C VAL A 156 10.47 19.83 -7.49
N HIS A 157 9.20 20.25 -7.49
CA HIS A 157 8.84 21.63 -7.78
C HIS A 157 9.43 22.57 -6.70
N PRO A 158 10.06 23.72 -7.04
CA PRO A 158 10.71 24.59 -6.05
C PRO A 158 9.80 25.06 -4.90
N ALA A 159 8.50 25.21 -5.17
CA ALA A 159 7.53 25.57 -4.13
C ALA A 159 7.11 24.38 -3.24
N LEU A 160 7.27 23.13 -3.67
CA LEU A 160 6.94 21.96 -2.84
C LEU A 160 8.01 21.78 -1.77
N LYS A 161 7.62 21.86 -0.50
CA LYS A 161 8.54 21.81 0.65
C LYS A 161 8.47 20.51 1.44
N THR A 162 7.36 19.80 1.36
CA THR A 162 7.17 18.52 2.05
C THR A 162 5.95 17.79 1.51
N ILE A 163 5.99 16.47 1.62
CA ILE A 163 4.86 15.57 1.39
C ILE A 163 4.57 14.73 2.62
N VAL A 164 3.28 14.45 2.86
CA VAL A 164 2.83 13.57 3.95
C VAL A 164 1.95 12.45 3.37
N PRO A 165 2.58 11.46 2.70
CA PRO A 165 1.87 10.34 2.08
C PRO A 165 1.47 9.29 3.12
N SER A 166 0.18 9.18 3.40
CA SER A 166 -0.39 8.16 4.30
C SER A 166 -0.82 6.92 3.51
N VAL A 167 -0.58 5.72 4.04
CA VAL A 167 -1.07 4.44 3.46
C VAL A 167 -0.96 4.39 1.94
N SER A 168 0.17 4.84 1.41
CA SER A 168 0.34 5.12 -0.01
C SER A 168 0.27 3.85 -0.84
N VAL A 169 -0.58 3.83 -1.86
CA VAL A 169 -0.51 2.79 -2.87
C VAL A 169 0.71 3.00 -3.77
N ALA A 170 1.29 1.89 -4.24
CA ALA A 170 2.40 1.89 -5.18
C ALA A 170 1.99 1.05 -6.39
N PRO A 171 1.64 1.70 -7.53
CA PRO A 171 1.17 1.01 -8.72
C PRO A 171 2.14 -0.04 -9.23
N GLY A 172 1.64 -1.27 -9.48
CA GLY A 172 2.43 -2.41 -9.91
C GLY A 172 3.30 -3.08 -8.83
N ILE A 173 3.26 -2.56 -7.59
CA ILE A 173 3.99 -3.10 -6.42
C ILE A 173 3.03 -3.60 -5.35
N ALA A 174 2.08 -2.75 -4.96
CA ALA A 174 1.11 -2.99 -3.89
C ALA A 174 -0.33 -2.90 -4.39
N GLU A 175 -0.52 -2.42 -5.61
CA GLU A 175 -1.81 -2.25 -6.27
C GLU A 175 -1.64 -2.28 -7.80
N PRO A 176 -2.50 -2.99 -8.56
CA PRO A 176 -3.60 -3.88 -8.16
C PRO A 176 -3.15 -5.26 -7.71
N MET A 177 -1.86 -5.50 -7.69
CA MET A 177 -1.25 -6.78 -7.35
C MET A 177 -0.25 -6.64 -6.22
N GLU A 178 -0.22 -7.62 -5.34
CA GLU A 178 0.80 -7.77 -4.32
C GLU A 178 1.70 -8.94 -4.70
N ASN A 179 2.99 -8.67 -4.92
CA ASN A 179 3.99 -9.66 -5.35
C ASN A 179 3.52 -10.55 -6.53
N GLY A 180 2.85 -9.93 -7.50
CA GLY A 180 2.36 -10.57 -8.72
C GLY A 180 0.95 -11.19 -8.63
N VAL A 181 0.28 -11.15 -7.47
CA VAL A 181 -1.07 -11.68 -7.29
C VAL A 181 -2.08 -10.54 -7.32
N HIS A 182 -2.94 -10.51 -8.34
CA HIS A 182 -4.01 -9.51 -8.49
C HIS A 182 -5.13 -9.74 -7.48
N GLN A 183 -5.66 -8.64 -6.93
CA GLN A 183 -6.73 -8.64 -5.93
C GLN A 183 -8.02 -8.05 -6.51
N ASN A 184 -9.15 -8.74 -6.33
CA ASN A 184 -10.42 -8.41 -6.96
C ASN A 184 -11.03 -7.08 -6.48
N PHE A 185 -10.65 -6.56 -5.30
CA PHE A 185 -11.23 -5.31 -4.79
C PHE A 185 -10.94 -4.10 -5.70
N HIS A 186 -9.94 -4.19 -6.59
CA HIS A 186 -9.65 -3.16 -7.59
C HIS A 186 -10.69 -3.09 -8.71
N PHE A 187 -11.36 -4.19 -9.01
CA PHE A 187 -12.39 -4.21 -10.04
C PHE A 187 -13.53 -3.21 -9.74
N PRO A 188 -14.21 -3.27 -8.58
CA PRO A 188 -15.21 -2.27 -8.20
C PRO A 188 -14.62 -0.86 -7.98
N TRP A 189 -13.35 -0.74 -7.56
CA TRP A 189 -12.72 0.54 -7.34
C TRP A 189 -12.59 1.36 -8.62
N HIS A 190 -12.33 0.72 -9.77
CA HIS A 190 -12.29 1.42 -11.05
C HIS A 190 -13.64 2.04 -11.39
N HIS A 191 -14.73 1.30 -11.22
CA HIS A 191 -16.08 1.86 -11.41
C HIS A 191 -16.35 3.02 -10.45
N TYR A 192 -15.94 2.89 -9.19
CA TYR A 192 -16.11 3.92 -8.18
C TYR A 192 -15.51 5.26 -8.57
N VAL A 193 -14.31 5.26 -9.12
CA VAL A 193 -13.58 6.50 -9.44
C VAL A 193 -13.74 6.96 -10.88
N SER A 194 -14.10 6.08 -11.84
CA SER A 194 -14.05 6.41 -13.28
C SER A 194 -15.42 6.55 -13.95
N ASN A 195 -16.51 6.02 -13.36
CA ASN A 195 -17.83 6.07 -13.98
C ASN A 195 -18.37 7.50 -14.13
N ASN A 196 -18.11 8.36 -13.15
CA ASN A 196 -18.68 9.69 -13.07
C ASN A 196 -17.63 10.73 -12.65
N LYS A 197 -17.92 12.00 -12.95
CA LYS A 197 -17.13 13.15 -12.49
C LYS A 197 -17.04 13.26 -10.97
N TYR A 198 -18.04 12.71 -10.27
CA TYR A 198 -18.03 12.44 -8.83
C TYR A 198 -17.97 10.94 -8.60
N LEU A 199 -17.80 10.51 -7.34
CA LEU A 199 -17.68 9.10 -7.01
C LEU A 199 -19.00 8.36 -7.23
N ASP A 200 -18.93 7.18 -7.85
CA ASP A 200 -20.08 6.26 -7.96
C ASP A 200 -20.20 5.42 -6.67
N THR A 201 -20.63 6.09 -5.61
CA THR A 201 -20.75 5.46 -4.30
C THR A 201 -21.83 4.39 -4.28
N THR A 202 -22.92 4.58 -5.02
CA THR A 202 -24.06 3.64 -5.06
C THR A 202 -23.63 2.28 -5.59
N LEU A 203 -22.93 2.25 -6.72
CA LEU A 203 -22.41 1.01 -7.28
C LEU A 203 -21.33 0.40 -6.38
N TYR A 204 -20.36 1.21 -5.96
CA TYR A 204 -19.21 0.73 -5.19
C TYR A 204 -19.61 0.14 -3.83
N SER A 205 -20.57 0.76 -3.12
CA SER A 205 -21.01 0.32 -1.79
C SER A 205 -21.90 -0.94 -1.82
N ASN A 206 -22.26 -1.44 -2.99
CA ASN A 206 -23.02 -2.66 -3.10
C ASN A 206 -22.11 -3.89 -2.93
N GLY A 207 -21.71 -4.15 -1.68
CA GLY A 207 -20.79 -5.25 -1.35
C GLY A 207 -21.32 -6.62 -1.76
N GLN A 208 -22.64 -6.86 -1.66
CA GLN A 208 -23.24 -8.13 -2.08
C GLN A 208 -23.06 -8.38 -3.58
N ARG A 209 -23.29 -7.37 -4.43
CA ARG A 209 -23.05 -7.47 -5.87
C ARG A 209 -21.62 -7.93 -6.19
N TRP A 210 -20.64 -7.35 -5.52
CA TRP A 210 -19.23 -7.67 -5.77
C TRP A 210 -18.86 -9.04 -5.24
N GLN A 211 -19.42 -9.44 -4.11
CA GLN A 211 -19.28 -10.80 -3.60
C GLN A 211 -19.91 -11.82 -4.58
N ASP A 212 -21.13 -11.57 -5.06
CA ASP A 212 -21.81 -12.43 -6.01
C ASP A 212 -21.02 -12.56 -7.33
N LEU A 213 -20.45 -11.45 -7.83
CA LEU A 213 -19.60 -11.47 -9.02
C LEU A 213 -18.35 -12.34 -8.80
N ASN A 214 -17.65 -12.16 -7.67
CA ASN A 214 -16.48 -12.95 -7.36
C ASN A 214 -16.80 -14.45 -7.23
N MET A 215 -17.89 -14.79 -6.56
CA MET A 215 -18.34 -16.18 -6.42
C MET A 215 -18.80 -16.78 -7.75
N LYS A 216 -19.48 -15.99 -8.59
CA LYS A 216 -19.87 -16.40 -9.95
C LYS A 216 -18.63 -16.68 -10.80
N TRP A 217 -17.68 -15.73 -10.84
CA TRP A 217 -16.42 -15.90 -11.56
C TRP A 217 -15.67 -17.15 -11.09
N TYR A 218 -15.55 -17.31 -9.77
CA TYR A 218 -14.91 -18.46 -9.17
C TYR A 218 -15.60 -19.78 -9.58
N GLY A 219 -16.93 -19.84 -9.49
CA GLY A 219 -17.71 -21.05 -9.83
C GLY A 219 -17.65 -21.41 -11.31
N GLU A 220 -17.73 -20.41 -12.21
CA GLU A 220 -17.67 -20.64 -13.66
C GLU A 220 -16.26 -20.97 -14.17
N GLY A 221 -15.20 -20.58 -13.43
CA GLY A 221 -13.81 -20.87 -13.77
C GLY A 221 -13.34 -20.28 -15.09
N VAL A 222 -13.96 -19.19 -15.53
CA VAL A 222 -13.52 -18.43 -16.72
C VAL A 222 -12.26 -17.62 -16.42
N ALA A 223 -11.53 -17.25 -17.46
CA ALA A 223 -10.30 -16.47 -17.33
C ALA A 223 -10.55 -15.13 -16.60
N TYR A 224 -9.56 -14.70 -15.79
CA TYR A 224 -9.69 -13.50 -14.96
C TYR A 224 -9.91 -12.23 -15.79
N ASN A 225 -9.32 -12.14 -16.98
CA ASN A 225 -9.53 -11.05 -17.93
C ASN A 225 -10.95 -11.02 -18.56
N LYS A 226 -11.87 -11.88 -18.10
CA LYS A 226 -13.30 -11.89 -18.50
C LYS A 226 -14.24 -11.38 -17.41
N MET A 227 -13.68 -10.88 -16.30
CA MET A 227 -14.48 -10.36 -15.18
C MET A 227 -15.49 -9.28 -15.62
N ASP A 228 -15.09 -8.36 -16.49
CA ASP A 228 -15.97 -7.29 -16.97
C ASP A 228 -17.09 -7.81 -17.89
N SER A 229 -16.78 -8.79 -18.72
CA SER A 229 -17.79 -9.47 -19.54
C SER A 229 -18.80 -10.23 -18.68
N LEU A 230 -18.33 -10.84 -17.60
CA LEU A 230 -19.17 -11.57 -16.65
C LEU A 230 -20.05 -10.63 -15.81
N ASP A 231 -19.52 -9.46 -15.46
CA ASP A 231 -20.24 -8.39 -14.76
C ASP A 231 -21.27 -7.68 -15.65
N GLY A 232 -21.05 -7.66 -16.97
CA GLY A 232 -21.86 -6.95 -17.96
C GLY A 232 -21.59 -5.42 -18.00
N LEU A 233 -20.61 -4.92 -17.25
CA LEU A 233 -20.15 -3.54 -17.27
C LEU A 233 -18.69 -3.47 -17.73
N PRO A 234 -18.38 -2.77 -18.85
CA PRO A 234 -17.00 -2.64 -19.32
C PRO A 234 -16.10 -1.97 -18.28
N ASN A 235 -14.92 -2.56 -18.04
CA ASN A 235 -13.92 -2.02 -17.14
C ASN A 235 -12.55 -1.91 -17.85
N PRO A 236 -12.37 -0.93 -18.74
CA PRO A 236 -11.17 -0.83 -19.55
C PRO A 236 -9.89 -0.59 -18.73
N GLN A 237 -9.98 0.10 -17.59
CA GLN A 237 -8.84 0.31 -16.71
C GLN A 237 -8.38 -0.99 -16.04
N PHE A 238 -9.31 -1.85 -15.66
CA PHE A 238 -9.00 -3.18 -15.14
C PHE A 238 -8.30 -4.02 -16.20
N ASN A 239 -8.89 -4.12 -17.39
CA ASN A 239 -8.33 -4.92 -18.48
C ASN A 239 -6.95 -4.42 -18.94
N GLU A 240 -6.74 -3.10 -19.02
CA GLU A 240 -5.43 -2.53 -19.37
C GLU A 240 -4.34 -3.00 -18.39
N ARG A 241 -4.62 -3.01 -17.09
CA ARG A 241 -3.64 -3.42 -16.08
C ARG A 241 -3.25 -4.88 -16.16
N LEU A 242 -4.17 -5.75 -16.57
CA LEU A 242 -3.89 -7.18 -16.77
C LEU A 242 -2.93 -7.44 -17.95
N LEU A 243 -2.74 -6.47 -18.86
CA LEU A 243 -1.75 -6.54 -19.92
C LEU A 243 -0.31 -6.30 -19.41
N HIS A 244 -0.17 -5.83 -18.15
CA HIS A 244 1.11 -5.49 -17.52
C HIS A 244 1.34 -6.33 -16.25
N PRO A 245 1.47 -7.67 -16.38
CA PRO A 245 1.61 -8.56 -15.23
C PRO A 245 2.98 -8.47 -14.54
N THR A 246 3.96 -7.80 -15.15
CA THR A 246 5.29 -7.51 -14.57
C THR A 246 5.40 -6.04 -14.23
N TYR A 247 6.34 -5.68 -13.36
CA TYR A 247 6.66 -4.28 -13.06
C TYR A 247 7.47 -3.65 -14.21
N ASP A 248 6.79 -3.47 -15.35
CA ASP A 248 7.35 -2.96 -16.60
C ASP A 248 7.30 -1.41 -16.70
N ALA A 249 7.66 -0.87 -17.87
CA ALA A 249 7.68 0.57 -18.12
C ALA A 249 6.31 1.24 -17.90
N TYR A 250 5.20 0.53 -18.04
CA TYR A 250 3.87 1.05 -17.78
C TYR A 250 3.74 1.50 -16.31
N TRP A 251 4.05 0.62 -15.37
CA TRP A 251 4.02 0.93 -13.94
C TRP A 251 5.12 1.90 -13.52
N GLN A 252 6.34 1.72 -14.05
CA GLN A 252 7.51 2.54 -13.77
C GLN A 252 7.30 4.01 -14.19
N SER A 253 6.39 4.26 -15.15
CA SER A 253 6.07 5.63 -15.60
C SER A 253 5.24 6.43 -14.61
N MET A 254 4.56 5.80 -13.65
CA MET A 254 3.54 6.42 -12.79
C MET A 254 4.11 7.11 -11.55
N MET A 255 5.25 6.61 -11.03
CA MET A 255 5.88 7.09 -9.79
C MET A 255 7.39 7.05 -9.90
N PRO A 256 8.17 7.64 -8.97
CA PRO A 256 9.62 7.56 -9.00
C PRO A 256 10.12 6.11 -9.07
N TYR A 257 11.14 5.88 -9.89
CA TYR A 257 11.73 4.57 -10.14
C TYR A 257 13.26 4.67 -10.10
N LYS A 258 13.89 3.81 -9.30
CA LYS A 258 15.36 3.72 -9.12
C LYS A 258 15.99 5.11 -8.82
N GLU A 259 16.92 5.54 -9.65
CA GLU A 259 17.70 6.77 -9.47
C GLU A 259 16.85 8.04 -9.41
N GLU A 260 15.60 8.01 -9.87
CA GLU A 260 14.68 9.16 -9.74
C GLU A 260 14.41 9.51 -8.26
N PHE A 261 14.55 8.58 -7.33
CA PHE A 261 14.46 8.85 -5.89
C PHE A 261 15.64 9.68 -5.35
N SER A 262 16.80 9.68 -6.01
CA SER A 262 17.97 10.41 -5.54
C SER A 262 17.82 11.93 -5.55
N HIS A 263 16.86 12.44 -6.33
CA HIS A 263 16.59 13.87 -6.48
C HIS A 263 15.49 14.37 -5.52
N ILE A 264 14.95 13.51 -4.68
CA ILE A 264 13.91 13.87 -3.71
C ILE A 264 14.61 14.25 -2.40
N ASP A 265 14.85 15.54 -2.22
CA ASP A 265 15.56 16.10 -1.07
C ASP A 265 14.64 16.77 -0.02
N ILE A 266 13.33 16.86 -0.31
CA ILE A 266 12.36 17.40 0.62
C ILE A 266 12.04 16.42 1.76
N PRO A 267 11.78 16.94 2.98
CA PRO A 267 11.34 16.10 4.09
C PRO A 267 10.01 15.39 3.82
N VAL A 268 9.92 14.13 4.20
CA VAL A 268 8.74 13.27 4.04
C VAL A 268 8.31 12.70 5.37
N LEU A 269 6.99 12.74 5.66
CA LEU A 269 6.39 12.03 6.78
C LEU A 269 5.38 11.00 6.25
N SER A 270 5.71 9.73 6.31
CA SER A 270 4.79 8.64 5.95
C SER A 270 4.05 8.10 7.17
N THR A 271 2.76 7.80 7.03
CA THR A 271 1.97 7.11 8.05
C THR A 271 1.34 5.85 7.47
N THR A 272 1.31 4.74 8.25
CA THR A 272 0.66 3.49 7.84
C THR A 272 0.29 2.63 9.06
N GLY A 273 -0.25 1.43 8.83
CA GLY A 273 -0.68 0.55 9.90
C GLY A 273 -0.25 -0.90 9.71
N TYR A 274 -0.14 -1.65 10.81
CA TYR A 274 0.15 -3.10 10.77
C TYR A 274 -0.96 -3.89 10.09
N TYR A 275 -2.18 -3.36 10.10
CA TYR A 275 -3.37 -3.96 9.52
C TYR A 275 -3.89 -3.17 8.30
N ASP A 276 -2.97 -2.68 7.50
CA ASP A 276 -3.23 -1.88 6.30
C ASP A 276 -2.57 -2.49 5.05
N GLY A 277 -3.36 -2.69 3.99
CA GLY A 277 -2.84 -3.13 2.69
C GLY A 277 -1.84 -2.13 2.09
N GLY A 278 -2.04 -0.82 2.31
CA GLY A 278 -1.12 0.24 1.87
C GLY A 278 0.25 0.24 2.56
N GLN A 279 0.45 -0.60 3.58
CA GLN A 279 1.76 -0.77 4.22
C GLN A 279 2.84 -1.18 3.21
N THR A 280 2.52 -2.10 2.29
CA THR A 280 3.45 -2.57 1.25
C THR A 280 3.94 -1.42 0.37
N GLY A 281 3.02 -0.56 -0.08
CA GLY A 281 3.37 0.62 -0.89
C GLY A 281 4.16 1.66 -0.09
N THR A 282 3.73 1.99 1.13
CA THR A 282 4.44 2.92 2.01
C THR A 282 5.88 2.46 2.26
N ARG A 283 6.08 1.16 2.50
CA ARG A 283 7.42 0.59 2.68
C ARG A 283 8.27 0.60 1.42
N TYR A 284 7.66 0.34 0.25
CA TYR A 284 8.37 0.46 -1.02
C TYR A 284 8.98 1.86 -1.17
N TYR A 285 8.17 2.91 -0.99
CA TYR A 285 8.67 4.29 -1.10
C TYR A 285 9.74 4.63 -0.07
N LEU A 286 9.58 4.19 1.18
CA LEU A 286 10.60 4.42 2.21
C LEU A 286 11.92 3.74 1.84
N ASN A 287 11.87 2.47 1.44
CA ASN A 287 13.04 1.69 1.08
C ASN A 287 13.77 2.26 -0.14
N GLU A 288 13.05 2.56 -1.21
CA GLU A 288 13.66 3.11 -2.42
C GLU A 288 14.22 4.52 -2.16
N HIS A 289 13.47 5.37 -1.45
CA HIS A 289 13.94 6.73 -1.12
C HIS A 289 15.23 6.68 -0.28
N THR A 290 15.30 5.89 0.78
CA THR A 290 16.51 5.78 1.62
C THR A 290 17.64 5.01 0.95
N LYS A 291 17.35 4.14 0.00
CA LYS A 291 18.35 3.43 -0.81
C LYS A 291 19.09 4.37 -1.75
N TYR A 292 18.36 5.21 -2.49
CA TYR A 292 18.92 6.08 -3.51
C TYR A 292 19.31 7.46 -2.99
N ASN A 293 18.69 7.94 -1.90
CA ASN A 293 19.11 9.17 -1.19
C ASN A 293 19.46 8.82 0.26
N LYS A 294 20.76 8.73 0.57
CA LYS A 294 21.25 8.36 1.92
C LYS A 294 20.95 9.42 2.98
N ASP A 295 20.79 10.67 2.58
CA ASP A 295 20.49 11.80 3.46
C ASP A 295 18.99 12.07 3.60
N ALA A 296 18.14 11.25 2.97
CA ALA A 296 16.70 11.44 2.98
C ALA A 296 16.14 11.68 4.39
N ALA A 297 15.48 12.82 4.54
CA ALA A 297 14.73 13.17 5.75
C ALA A 297 13.33 12.50 5.70
N HIS A 298 13.29 11.17 5.63
CA HIS A 298 12.08 10.39 5.54
C HIS A 298 11.74 9.79 6.90
N TYR A 299 10.59 10.21 7.46
CA TYR A 299 10.06 9.74 8.74
C TYR A 299 8.89 8.81 8.50
N LEU A 300 8.80 7.74 9.30
CA LEU A 300 7.68 6.81 9.34
C LEU A 300 7.01 6.83 10.70
N VAL A 301 5.69 6.87 10.72
CA VAL A 301 4.85 6.59 11.89
C VAL A 301 3.97 5.39 11.56
N ILE A 302 4.07 4.33 12.35
CA ILE A 302 3.31 3.10 12.17
C ILE A 302 2.82 2.54 13.50
N GLY A 303 1.57 2.08 13.53
CA GLY A 303 0.93 1.48 14.69
C GLY A 303 -0.12 0.44 14.28
N PRO A 304 -0.94 -0.04 15.22
CA PRO A 304 -2.00 -1.00 14.95
C PRO A 304 -3.20 -0.35 14.24
N TYR A 305 -2.95 0.28 13.11
CA TYR A 305 -3.94 1.03 12.37
C TYR A 305 -4.43 0.26 11.15
N THR A 306 -5.72 0.47 10.81
CA THR A 306 -6.31 0.12 9.52
C THR A 306 -6.01 1.22 8.50
N HIS A 307 -6.43 0.99 7.25
CA HIS A 307 -6.29 1.95 6.14
C HIS A 307 -6.80 3.37 6.47
N PHE A 308 -7.92 3.47 7.19
CA PHE A 308 -8.48 4.76 7.57
C PHE A 308 -7.91 5.30 8.89
N GLY A 309 -7.59 4.41 9.84
CA GLY A 309 -7.00 4.80 11.11
C GLY A 309 -5.64 5.49 10.97
N ALA A 310 -4.83 5.05 10.00
CA ALA A 310 -3.51 5.64 9.71
C ALA A 310 -3.56 7.01 8.98
N GLN A 311 -4.75 7.50 8.63
CA GLN A 311 -4.95 8.77 7.91
C GLN A 311 -5.58 9.87 8.78
N GLY A 312 -6.05 9.52 9.97
CA GLY A 312 -6.82 10.45 10.80
C GLY A 312 -6.76 10.10 12.28
N LYS A 313 -7.90 9.92 12.90
CA LYS A 313 -8.00 9.46 14.29
C LYS A 313 -8.22 7.95 14.29
N PRO A 314 -7.30 7.13 14.85
CA PRO A 314 -7.48 5.70 14.94
C PRO A 314 -8.71 5.30 15.76
N ASN A 315 -9.30 4.17 15.40
CA ASN A 315 -10.31 3.54 16.26
C ASN A 315 -9.65 3.05 17.55
N THR A 316 -10.42 2.96 18.62
CA THR A 316 -9.97 2.37 19.90
C THR A 316 -10.02 0.85 19.89
N HIS A 317 -10.81 0.27 18.98
CA HIS A 317 -11.00 -1.17 18.82
C HIS A 317 -11.05 -1.54 17.33
N ILE A 318 -10.33 -2.59 16.93
CA ILE A 318 -10.31 -3.14 15.57
C ILE A 318 -10.34 -4.67 15.61
N LEU A 319 -11.31 -5.29 14.97
CA LEU A 319 -11.34 -6.75 14.71
C LEU A 319 -10.99 -7.62 15.93
N GLY A 320 -11.58 -7.31 17.10
CA GLY A 320 -11.36 -8.04 18.35
C GLY A 320 -10.14 -7.58 19.17
N TYR A 321 -9.38 -6.60 18.70
CA TYR A 321 -8.23 -6.04 19.41
C TYR A 321 -8.51 -4.64 19.93
N ASP A 322 -8.33 -4.44 21.25
CA ASP A 322 -8.35 -3.12 21.88
C ASP A 322 -6.98 -2.45 21.71
N ILE A 323 -6.98 -1.37 20.93
CA ILE A 323 -5.74 -0.66 20.60
C ILE A 323 -5.18 0.00 21.86
N ASP A 324 -3.89 -0.21 22.12
CA ASP A 324 -3.17 0.37 23.25
C ASP A 324 -3.35 1.90 23.32
N PRO A 325 -3.58 2.49 24.50
CA PRO A 325 -3.75 3.94 24.65
C PRO A 325 -2.63 4.77 24.03
N ALA A 326 -1.38 4.30 24.07
CA ALA A 326 -0.25 4.99 23.46
C ALA A 326 -0.39 5.15 21.94
N ALA A 327 -1.10 4.24 21.27
CA ALA A 327 -1.34 4.28 19.83
C ALA A 327 -2.56 5.12 19.43
N GLN A 328 -3.38 5.55 20.39
CA GLN A 328 -4.61 6.34 20.15
C GLN A 328 -4.26 7.82 19.95
N ILE A 329 -3.40 8.13 18.99
CA ILE A 329 -2.94 9.48 18.68
C ILE A 329 -3.81 10.14 17.60
N ASP A 330 -3.83 11.47 17.58
CA ASP A 330 -4.41 12.24 16.47
C ASP A 330 -3.41 12.35 15.31
N ILE A 331 -3.53 11.48 14.32
CA ILE A 331 -2.68 11.49 13.12
C ILE A 331 -2.88 12.79 12.32
N THR A 332 -4.11 13.31 12.25
CA THR A 332 -4.37 14.60 11.58
C THR A 332 -3.64 15.73 12.27
N GLY A 333 -3.71 15.79 13.60
CA GLY A 333 -2.97 16.76 14.40
C GLY A 333 -1.47 16.66 14.18
N LEU A 334 -0.90 15.44 14.18
CA LEU A 334 0.51 15.18 13.88
C LEU A 334 0.92 15.69 12.48
N ILE A 335 0.07 15.52 11.47
CA ILE A 335 0.31 16.02 10.11
C ILE A 335 0.40 17.55 10.11
N PHE A 336 -0.50 18.26 10.82
CA PHE A 336 -0.43 19.71 10.89
C PHE A 336 0.72 20.23 11.77
N GLU A 337 1.11 19.52 12.84
CA GLU A 337 2.35 19.81 13.58
C GLU A 337 3.59 19.67 12.69
N TRP A 338 3.62 18.66 11.82
CA TRP A 338 4.68 18.48 10.83
C TRP A 338 4.72 19.63 9.82
N PHE A 339 3.58 20.07 9.28
CA PHE A 339 3.54 21.23 8.40
C PHE A 339 3.99 22.50 9.12
N ASP A 340 3.58 22.71 10.36
CA ASP A 340 4.03 23.84 11.18
C ASP A 340 5.56 23.83 11.37
N HIS A 341 6.15 22.63 11.55
CA HIS A 341 7.60 22.49 11.63
C HIS A 341 8.29 22.87 10.30
N ILE A 342 7.86 22.28 9.19
CA ILE A 342 8.55 22.45 7.90
C ILE A 342 8.22 23.81 7.25
N LEU A 343 6.98 24.25 7.25
CA LEU A 343 6.55 25.42 6.49
C LEU A 343 6.65 26.72 7.30
N LYS A 344 6.51 26.64 8.65
CA LYS A 344 6.49 27.80 9.55
C LYS A 344 7.68 27.83 10.53
N GLY A 345 8.59 26.83 10.48
CA GLY A 345 9.77 26.79 11.34
C GLY A 345 9.48 26.52 12.82
N LYS A 346 8.31 25.96 13.15
CA LYS A 346 7.98 25.57 14.52
C LYS A 346 8.75 24.33 14.97
N LYS A 347 8.62 23.97 16.25
CA LYS A 347 9.26 22.80 16.84
C LYS A 347 8.79 21.51 16.13
N LYS A 348 9.71 20.57 15.91
CA LYS A 348 9.40 19.23 15.37
C LYS A 348 8.42 18.49 16.29
N PRO A 349 7.44 17.74 15.74
CA PRO A 349 6.53 16.92 16.52
C PRO A 349 7.26 16.01 17.51
N SER A 350 6.79 15.95 18.75
CA SER A 350 7.47 15.24 19.85
C SER A 350 7.50 13.73 19.67
N LEU A 351 6.58 13.17 18.91
CA LEU A 351 6.54 11.74 18.55
C LEU A 351 7.71 11.35 17.63
N LEU A 352 8.16 12.25 16.76
CA LEU A 352 9.19 11.97 15.76
C LEU A 352 10.60 12.05 16.38
N LYS A 353 10.89 11.13 17.30
CA LYS A 353 12.21 11.07 17.97
C LYS A 353 13.31 10.57 17.06
N ASP A 354 12.96 9.65 16.13
CA ASP A 354 13.88 9.12 15.13
C ASP A 354 13.16 8.98 13.79
N LYS A 355 13.85 8.44 12.75
CA LYS A 355 13.25 8.25 11.42
C LYS A 355 12.10 7.25 11.44
N ILE A 356 12.20 6.16 12.19
CA ILE A 356 11.16 5.13 12.34
C ILE A 356 10.54 5.23 13.73
N ASN A 357 9.25 5.51 13.79
CA ASN A 357 8.49 5.63 15.03
C ASN A 357 7.34 4.61 14.97
N TYR A 358 7.38 3.63 15.85
CA TYR A 358 6.49 2.47 15.81
C TYR A 358 5.90 2.19 17.19
N GLU A 359 4.62 1.88 17.23
CA GLU A 359 3.97 1.45 18.47
C GLU A 359 4.18 -0.05 18.69
N VAL A 360 4.50 -0.44 19.91
CA VAL A 360 4.73 -1.84 20.31
C VAL A 360 3.46 -2.39 20.94
N MET A 361 2.66 -3.11 20.14
CA MET A 361 1.39 -3.72 20.58
C MET A 361 1.57 -4.57 21.83
N GLY A 362 0.68 -4.40 22.81
CA GLY A 362 0.72 -5.09 24.10
C GLY A 362 1.80 -4.60 25.05
N ALA A 363 2.60 -3.60 24.66
CA ALA A 363 3.56 -2.93 25.55
C ALA A 363 3.15 -1.49 25.87
N ASN A 364 2.11 -0.97 25.20
CA ASN A 364 1.57 0.39 25.38
C ASN A 364 2.66 1.47 25.32
N LYS A 365 3.56 1.40 24.33
CA LYS A 365 4.68 2.34 24.17
C LYS A 365 5.08 2.51 22.72
N TRP A 366 5.69 3.67 22.44
CA TRP A 366 6.37 3.92 21.17
C TRP A 366 7.83 3.48 21.22
N GLY A 367 8.26 2.74 20.20
CA GLY A 367 9.65 2.49 19.86
C GLY A 367 10.13 3.48 18.81
N HIS A 368 11.44 3.73 18.79
CA HIS A 368 12.09 4.65 17.86
C HIS A 368 13.38 4.00 17.35
N ALA A 369 13.65 4.12 16.06
CA ALA A 369 14.86 3.58 15.44
C ALA A 369 15.31 4.46 14.26
N PRO A 370 16.62 4.56 13.99
CA PRO A 370 17.13 5.34 12.86
C PRO A 370 16.85 4.72 11.49
N SER A 371 16.60 3.39 11.42
CA SER A 371 16.23 2.67 10.20
C SER A 371 15.34 1.46 10.52
N LEU A 372 14.76 0.84 9.49
CA LEU A 372 13.94 -0.37 9.65
C LEU A 372 14.78 -1.55 10.20
N GLU A 373 16.02 -1.69 9.76
CA GLU A 373 16.93 -2.75 10.19
C GLU A 373 17.29 -2.63 11.67
N GLN A 374 17.31 -1.40 12.20
CA GLN A 374 17.68 -1.10 13.60
C GLN A 374 16.50 -1.14 14.57
N MET A 375 15.29 -1.50 14.10
CA MET A 375 14.15 -1.77 15.00
C MET A 375 14.39 -3.01 15.87
N ALA A 376 15.11 -3.99 15.35
CA ALA A 376 15.49 -5.24 16.00
C ALA A 376 16.99 -5.26 16.31
N ASN A 377 17.42 -6.17 17.18
CA ASN A 377 18.84 -6.41 17.50
C ASN A 377 19.24 -7.88 17.36
N ASP A 378 18.30 -8.75 16.98
CA ASP A 378 18.52 -10.18 16.79
C ASP A 378 17.43 -10.73 15.82
N THR A 379 17.63 -11.97 15.35
CA THR A 379 16.70 -12.66 14.48
C THR A 379 16.47 -14.08 14.99
N LEU A 380 15.22 -14.47 15.14
CA LEU A 380 14.85 -15.87 15.37
C LEU A 380 14.60 -16.53 14.02
N THR A 381 15.35 -17.57 13.72
CA THR A 381 15.15 -18.40 12.52
C THR A 381 14.51 -19.72 12.95
N TYR A 382 13.36 -20.04 12.34
CA TYR A 382 12.66 -21.30 12.57
C TYR A 382 12.44 -22.03 11.26
N TYR A 383 12.71 -23.35 11.29
CA TYR A 383 12.51 -24.27 10.19
C TYR A 383 11.13 -24.94 10.28
N LEU A 384 10.49 -25.13 9.12
CA LEU A 384 9.16 -25.73 8.99
C LEU A 384 9.31 -27.27 8.98
N SER A 385 9.34 -27.89 10.15
CA SER A 385 9.60 -29.32 10.28
C SER A 385 8.40 -30.16 9.81
N SER A 386 8.66 -31.30 9.18
CA SER A 386 7.63 -32.32 8.89
C SER A 386 7.23 -33.13 10.13
N LYS A 387 7.88 -32.93 11.29
CA LYS A 387 7.57 -33.58 12.53
C LYS A 387 6.28 -33.02 13.13
N ARG A 388 5.37 -33.88 13.50
CA ARG A 388 4.15 -33.50 14.23
C ARG A 388 4.51 -32.85 15.57
N SER A 389 3.89 -31.70 15.83
CA SER A 389 3.96 -31.07 17.16
C SER A 389 3.07 -31.82 18.15
N GLY A 390 3.50 -31.90 19.40
CA GLY A 390 2.65 -32.39 20.51
C GLY A 390 1.61 -31.35 20.97
N VAL A 391 1.54 -30.18 20.36
CA VAL A 391 0.64 -29.09 20.73
C VAL A 391 -0.71 -29.27 20.07
N ALA A 392 -1.78 -29.27 20.87
CA ALA A 392 -3.15 -29.30 20.39
C ALA A 392 -3.78 -27.91 20.55
N PHE A 393 -4.42 -27.39 19.48
CA PHE A 393 -5.25 -26.20 19.54
C PHE A 393 -6.42 -26.30 18.55
N LYS A 394 -7.42 -25.44 18.74
CA LYS A 394 -8.58 -25.40 17.86
C LYS A 394 -8.19 -24.74 16.55
N SER A 395 -8.42 -25.43 15.45
CA SER A 395 -8.23 -24.90 14.11
C SER A 395 -9.38 -25.34 13.20
N THR A 396 -9.66 -24.51 12.18
CA THR A 396 -10.64 -24.82 11.16
C THR A 396 -9.89 -25.14 9.87
N TYR A 397 -10.06 -26.38 9.41
CA TYR A 397 -9.67 -26.79 8.06
C TYR A 397 -10.87 -26.66 7.15
N ASP A 398 -10.69 -26.22 5.90
CA ASP A 398 -11.76 -26.26 4.92
C ASP A 398 -12.18 -27.72 4.66
N SER A 399 -13.49 -27.91 4.65
CA SER A 399 -14.18 -29.19 4.62
C SER A 399 -13.68 -30.10 3.49
N GLY A 400 -13.01 -31.14 3.85
CA GLY A 400 -12.57 -32.21 2.94
C GLY A 400 -11.70 -33.23 3.65
N ASN A 401 -10.92 -32.83 4.60
CA ASN A 401 -10.20 -33.74 5.48
C ASN A 401 -10.91 -33.81 6.83
N ASN A 402 -11.66 -34.87 7.07
CA ASN A 402 -12.03 -35.33 8.42
C ASN A 402 -10.79 -35.71 9.23
N GLY A 403 -9.67 -35.05 9.01
CA GLY A 403 -8.41 -35.31 9.65
C GLY A 403 -8.29 -34.51 10.94
N GLU A 404 -7.76 -35.19 11.95
CA GLU A 404 -7.27 -34.62 13.20
C GLU A 404 -6.58 -33.27 12.94
N ASN A 405 -6.79 -32.28 13.81
CA ASN A 405 -6.05 -31.01 13.84
C ASN A 405 -4.55 -31.32 14.04
N VAL A 406 -3.84 -31.58 12.95
CA VAL A 406 -2.42 -31.91 12.97
C VAL A 406 -1.61 -30.63 12.76
N HIS A 407 -0.82 -30.29 13.76
CA HIS A 407 0.12 -29.18 13.70
C HIS A 407 1.54 -29.73 13.68
N PHE A 408 2.44 -29.02 12.98
CA PHE A 408 3.83 -29.39 12.83
C PHE A 408 4.73 -28.50 13.70
N SER A 409 5.96 -28.93 13.93
CA SER A 409 6.91 -28.18 14.77
C SER A 409 7.61 -27.07 14.00
N LEU A 410 7.75 -25.90 14.63
CA LEU A 410 8.77 -24.92 14.27
C LEU A 410 10.03 -25.21 15.09
N GLU A 411 11.14 -25.47 14.41
CA GLU A 411 12.40 -25.89 15.05
C GLU A 411 13.52 -24.90 14.76
N GLU A 412 14.36 -24.59 15.75
CA GLU A 412 15.54 -23.71 15.57
C GLU A 412 16.62 -24.33 14.66
N ARG A 413 16.57 -25.64 14.44
CA ARG A 413 17.45 -26.38 13.53
C ARG A 413 16.64 -27.45 12.80
N PRO A 414 16.91 -27.69 11.52
CA PRO A 414 16.19 -28.73 10.80
C PRO A 414 16.51 -30.11 11.38
N SER A 415 15.53 -30.76 11.99
CA SER A 415 15.68 -32.12 12.54
C SER A 415 15.67 -33.20 11.46
N ASP A 416 14.98 -32.94 10.35
CA ASP A 416 14.95 -33.79 9.14
C ASP A 416 15.04 -32.94 7.87
N PRO A 417 16.27 -32.64 7.38
CA PRO A 417 16.45 -31.82 6.17
C PRO A 417 15.90 -32.46 4.87
N LYS A 418 15.57 -33.75 4.91
CA LYS A 418 14.95 -34.46 3.78
C LYS A 418 13.44 -34.62 3.94
N GLY A 419 12.89 -34.26 5.11
CA GLY A 419 11.47 -34.29 5.38
C GLY A 419 10.70 -33.32 4.48
N TYR A 420 9.44 -33.62 4.26
CA TYR A 420 8.54 -32.76 3.48
C TYR A 420 7.08 -33.01 3.87
N LEU A 421 6.24 -32.05 3.51
CA LEU A 421 4.79 -32.15 3.53
C LEU A 421 4.26 -31.92 2.13
N GLU A 422 3.19 -32.59 1.75
CA GLU A 422 2.59 -32.48 0.43
C GLU A 422 1.19 -31.89 0.53
N GLN A 423 0.94 -30.84 -0.24
CA GLN A 423 -0.36 -30.20 -0.38
C GLN A 423 -0.87 -30.40 -1.80
N THR A 424 -2.08 -30.90 -1.95
CA THR A 424 -2.75 -31.02 -3.24
C THR A 424 -3.87 -30.00 -3.33
N ILE A 425 -3.89 -29.20 -4.38
CA ILE A 425 -4.93 -28.21 -4.68
C ILE A 425 -5.62 -28.62 -5.98
N ASP A 426 -6.87 -29.07 -5.84
CA ASP A 426 -7.74 -29.34 -6.98
C ASP A 426 -8.46 -28.06 -7.39
N PHE A 427 -8.05 -27.49 -8.52
CA PHE A 427 -8.69 -26.30 -9.08
C PHE A 427 -10.04 -26.59 -9.75
N LEU A 428 -10.43 -27.85 -9.97
CA LEU A 428 -11.77 -28.20 -10.46
C LEU A 428 -12.80 -28.18 -9.33
N ASP A 429 -12.39 -28.48 -8.11
CA ASP A 429 -13.25 -28.37 -6.94
C ASP A 429 -13.49 -26.88 -6.60
N ARG A 430 -14.68 -26.39 -6.83
CA ARG A 430 -15.14 -25.03 -6.53
C ARG A 430 -16.01 -24.94 -5.27
N SER A 431 -16.17 -26.04 -4.55
CA SER A 431 -16.92 -26.09 -3.29
C SER A 431 -16.16 -25.45 -2.10
N ASN A 432 -14.85 -25.26 -2.25
CA ASN A 432 -13.97 -24.71 -1.21
C ASN A 432 -12.88 -23.80 -1.80
N PHE A 433 -12.18 -23.10 -0.93
CA PHE A 433 -10.98 -22.33 -1.26
C PHE A 433 -9.92 -22.48 -0.17
N THR A 434 -8.63 -22.31 -0.54
CA THR A 434 -7.50 -22.58 0.36
C THR A 434 -7.12 -21.39 1.23
N TRP A 435 -7.46 -20.17 0.79
CA TRP A 435 -7.19 -18.92 1.49
C TRP A 435 -8.29 -17.92 1.19
N ASN A 436 -8.62 -17.05 2.14
CA ASN A 436 -9.66 -16.05 2.00
C ASN A 436 -9.08 -14.65 2.20
N SER A 437 -8.88 -13.94 1.10
CA SER A 437 -8.40 -12.56 1.09
C SER A 437 -9.49 -11.52 1.35
N SER A 438 -10.78 -11.91 1.25
CA SER A 438 -11.90 -10.97 1.38
C SER A 438 -12.20 -10.55 2.80
N GLY A 439 -11.85 -11.41 3.75
CA GLY A 439 -12.08 -11.20 5.17
C GLY A 439 -10.77 -10.93 5.88
N TRP A 440 -10.57 -9.71 6.30
CA TRP A 440 -9.69 -9.44 7.41
C TRP A 440 -10.30 -10.19 8.59
N GLY A 441 -9.82 -11.39 8.85
CA GLY A 441 -10.24 -12.17 10.00
C GLY A 441 -10.03 -11.36 11.29
N SER A 442 -10.60 -11.80 12.38
CA SER A 442 -10.32 -11.18 13.67
C SER A 442 -8.82 -11.12 13.93
N ILE A 443 -8.32 -9.99 14.42
CA ILE A 443 -6.93 -9.87 14.88
C ILE A 443 -6.72 -10.82 16.07
N ILE A 444 -7.72 -10.92 16.94
CA ILE A 444 -7.76 -11.90 18.04
C ILE A 444 -8.89 -12.89 17.77
N ALA A 445 -8.58 -14.17 17.73
CA ALA A 445 -9.53 -15.25 17.48
C ALA A 445 -9.32 -16.43 18.43
N ASP A 446 -10.40 -17.16 18.74
CA ASP A 446 -10.33 -18.39 19.53
C ASP A 446 -9.91 -19.61 18.70
N ASN A 447 -10.05 -19.53 17.38
CA ASN A 447 -9.71 -20.58 16.42
C ASN A 447 -8.78 -20.04 15.34
N LEU A 448 -7.84 -20.87 14.90
CA LEU A 448 -6.98 -20.57 13.76
C LEU A 448 -7.59 -21.12 12.48
N THR A 449 -7.76 -20.29 11.46
CA THR A 449 -8.16 -20.77 10.12
C THR A 449 -6.91 -21.14 9.34
N ILE A 450 -6.80 -22.41 8.95
CA ILE A 450 -5.63 -22.96 8.23
C ILE A 450 -5.96 -23.18 6.75
N GLY A 451 -7.23 -23.42 6.41
CA GLY A 451 -7.63 -23.84 5.07
C GLY A 451 -7.13 -25.25 4.75
N GLN A 452 -6.55 -25.46 3.58
CA GLN A 452 -5.97 -26.75 3.15
C GLN A 452 -4.43 -26.80 3.33
N GLY A 453 -3.84 -25.78 3.95
CA GLY A 453 -2.40 -25.67 4.15
C GLY A 453 -1.89 -26.33 5.42
N PHE A 454 -0.76 -25.88 5.89
CA PHE A 454 -0.09 -26.41 7.06
C PHE A 454 0.14 -25.32 8.10
N SER A 455 0.02 -25.72 9.38
CA SER A 455 0.39 -24.87 10.51
C SER A 455 1.59 -25.47 11.26
N PHE A 456 2.48 -24.57 11.64
CA PHE A 456 3.72 -24.88 12.36
C PHE A 456 3.76 -24.08 13.65
N VAL A 457 4.17 -24.69 14.77
CA VAL A 457 4.12 -24.08 16.09
C VAL A 457 5.41 -24.30 16.87
N THR A 458 5.86 -23.25 17.59
CA THR A 458 7.01 -23.35 18.49
C THR A 458 6.65 -24.01 19.83
N GLU A 459 7.67 -24.44 20.61
CA GLU A 459 7.51 -24.61 22.05
C GLU A 459 7.18 -23.25 22.72
N PRO A 460 6.59 -23.26 23.94
CA PRO A 460 6.25 -22.01 24.62
C PRO A 460 7.51 -21.24 25.02
N PHE A 461 7.51 -19.93 24.80
CA PHE A 461 8.62 -19.09 25.20
C PHE A 461 8.80 -19.02 26.72
N THR A 462 10.03 -19.04 27.17
CA THR A 462 10.38 -19.00 28.59
C THR A 462 10.50 -17.59 29.15
N SER A 463 10.52 -16.58 28.30
CA SER A 463 10.69 -15.16 28.66
C SER A 463 9.99 -14.25 27.66
N ASP A 464 9.70 -13.01 28.10
CA ASP A 464 9.17 -11.96 27.25
C ASP A 464 10.24 -11.46 26.26
N PHE A 465 9.82 -11.07 25.05
CA PHE A 465 10.63 -10.36 24.06
C PHE A 465 9.71 -9.52 23.15
N GLU A 466 10.29 -8.73 22.26
CA GLU A 466 9.53 -7.96 21.28
C GLU A 466 9.88 -8.42 19.86
N ILE A 467 8.87 -8.64 19.03
CA ILE A 467 9.03 -8.71 17.57
C ILE A 467 8.97 -7.28 17.05
N ASN A 468 9.97 -6.86 16.28
CA ASN A 468 10.02 -5.51 15.73
C ASN A 468 10.60 -5.54 14.30
N GLY A 469 9.77 -5.31 13.31
CA GLY A 469 10.20 -5.27 11.92
C GLY A 469 9.42 -6.24 11.02
N SER A 470 10.01 -6.59 9.88
CA SER A 470 9.38 -7.46 8.89
C SER A 470 9.90 -8.87 9.01
N PHE A 471 8.98 -9.83 9.07
CA PHE A 471 9.34 -11.23 8.92
C PHE A 471 9.57 -11.58 7.43
N GLY A 472 10.37 -12.59 7.19
CA GLY A 472 10.68 -13.11 5.87
C GLY A 472 11.26 -14.51 5.99
N GLY A 473 11.88 -15.01 4.92
CA GLY A 473 12.51 -16.32 4.90
C GLY A 473 12.62 -16.89 3.50
N GLU A 474 12.76 -18.21 3.43
CA GLU A 474 12.88 -18.94 2.19
C GLU A 474 12.04 -20.22 2.22
N MET A 475 11.17 -20.40 1.25
CA MET A 475 10.45 -21.65 1.04
C MET A 475 11.21 -22.53 0.06
N SER A 476 11.61 -23.71 0.51
CA SER A 476 12.11 -24.78 -0.34
C SER A 476 10.92 -25.60 -0.82
N VAL A 477 10.62 -25.56 -2.12
CA VAL A 477 9.43 -26.22 -2.69
C VAL A 477 9.75 -26.96 -3.98
N SER A 478 8.94 -27.97 -4.32
CA SER A 478 8.79 -28.45 -5.68
C SER A 478 7.32 -28.54 -6.03
N ILE A 479 6.98 -28.31 -7.29
CA ILE A 479 5.61 -28.42 -7.79
C ILE A 479 5.58 -29.20 -9.09
N ASN A 480 4.46 -29.86 -9.39
CA ASN A 480 4.25 -30.57 -10.66
C ASN A 480 3.86 -29.66 -11.83
N LYS A 481 3.70 -28.36 -11.59
CA LYS A 481 3.34 -27.33 -12.57
C LYS A 481 4.48 -26.31 -12.75
N LYS A 482 4.24 -25.18 -13.43
CA LYS A 482 5.28 -24.17 -13.74
C LYS A 482 5.22 -22.94 -12.84
N ASP A 483 4.13 -22.73 -12.10
CA ASP A 483 3.93 -21.58 -11.23
C ASP A 483 2.86 -21.89 -10.18
N PHE A 484 2.81 -21.10 -9.11
CA PHE A 484 1.74 -21.12 -8.12
C PHE A 484 1.79 -19.86 -7.25
N ASP A 485 0.67 -19.55 -6.64
CA ASP A 485 0.54 -18.47 -5.66
C ASP A 485 0.48 -19.06 -4.25
N TYR A 486 1.11 -18.39 -3.28
CA TYR A 486 1.18 -18.86 -1.91
C TYR A 486 1.06 -17.74 -0.89
N SER A 487 0.68 -18.12 0.32
CA SER A 487 0.60 -17.22 1.48
C SER A 487 1.38 -17.75 2.67
N VAL A 488 1.89 -16.82 3.49
CA VAL A 488 2.53 -17.10 4.79
C VAL A 488 1.95 -16.14 5.82
N ALA A 489 1.29 -16.68 6.85
CA ALA A 489 0.71 -15.90 7.93
C ALA A 489 1.42 -16.21 9.26
N LEU A 490 1.59 -15.19 10.10
CA LEU A 490 2.28 -15.26 11.36
C LEU A 490 1.36 -14.83 12.50
N TYR A 491 1.23 -15.69 13.50
CA TYR A 491 0.41 -15.47 14.68
C TYR A 491 1.21 -15.69 15.97
N GLU A 492 0.77 -15.04 17.04
CA GLU A 492 1.06 -15.43 18.40
C GLU A 492 -0.11 -16.27 18.92
N GLN A 493 0.16 -17.47 19.43
CA GLN A 493 -0.77 -18.14 20.34
C GLN A 493 -0.45 -17.68 21.75
N THR A 494 -1.39 -16.96 22.35
CA THR A 494 -1.25 -16.42 23.72
C THR A 494 -1.37 -17.54 24.76
N PRO A 495 -0.91 -17.36 26.02
CA PRO A 495 -0.98 -18.37 27.06
C PRO A 495 -2.40 -18.82 27.42
N ASP A 496 -3.41 -17.98 27.17
CA ASP A 496 -4.84 -18.31 27.32
C ASP A 496 -5.43 -19.02 26.08
N GLY A 497 -4.60 -19.33 25.08
CA GLY A 497 -4.94 -20.15 23.92
C GLY A 497 -5.54 -19.39 22.73
N LYS A 498 -5.65 -18.06 22.78
CA LYS A 498 -6.12 -17.24 21.66
C LYS A 498 -5.02 -17.04 20.62
N PHE A 499 -5.43 -16.76 19.38
CA PHE A 499 -4.53 -16.43 18.28
C PHE A 499 -4.56 -14.95 18.00
N PHE A 500 -3.41 -14.31 18.03
CA PHE A 500 -3.21 -12.91 17.68
C PHE A 500 -2.50 -12.83 16.31
N ALA A 501 -3.19 -12.33 15.29
CA ALA A 501 -2.59 -12.09 13.99
C ALA A 501 -1.57 -10.93 14.09
N LEU A 502 -0.29 -11.21 13.86
CA LEU A 502 0.77 -10.20 14.07
C LEU A 502 0.77 -9.11 13.01
N THR A 503 0.33 -9.44 11.80
CA THR A 503 0.15 -8.53 10.66
C THR A 503 -0.71 -9.23 9.61
N LEU A 504 -0.95 -8.56 8.47
CA LEU A 504 -1.57 -9.22 7.32
C LEU A 504 -0.66 -10.33 6.77
N PRO A 505 -1.23 -11.41 6.22
CA PRO A 505 -0.46 -12.45 5.58
C PRO A 505 0.41 -11.90 4.45
N TYR A 506 1.59 -12.50 4.27
CA TYR A 506 2.33 -12.39 3.03
C TYR A 506 1.60 -13.15 1.93
N VAL A 507 1.55 -12.56 0.74
CA VAL A 507 1.02 -13.18 -0.48
C VAL A 507 2.06 -13.01 -1.58
N GLY A 508 2.29 -14.04 -2.39
CA GLY A 508 3.23 -13.93 -3.50
C GLY A 508 3.03 -15.00 -4.57
N ARG A 509 3.39 -14.64 -5.80
CA ARG A 509 3.46 -15.55 -6.94
C ARG A 509 4.90 -16.03 -7.10
N ALA A 510 5.12 -17.33 -7.07
CA ALA A 510 6.45 -17.94 -7.07
C ALA A 510 7.34 -17.48 -8.23
N SER A 511 6.76 -17.27 -9.41
CA SER A 511 7.51 -16.84 -10.60
C SER A 511 7.95 -15.37 -10.60
N TYR A 512 7.51 -14.54 -9.65
CA TYR A 512 7.85 -13.10 -9.56
C TYR A 512 8.72 -12.74 -8.36
N VAL A 513 8.86 -13.62 -7.36
CA VAL A 513 9.54 -13.28 -6.10
C VAL A 513 11.02 -12.93 -6.26
N LEU A 514 11.70 -13.52 -7.24
CA LEU A 514 13.12 -13.23 -7.51
C LEU A 514 13.30 -11.95 -8.33
N ASN A 515 12.36 -11.63 -9.22
CA ASN A 515 12.43 -10.45 -10.07
C ASN A 515 11.04 -10.03 -10.53
N ARG A 516 10.52 -8.94 -9.98
CA ARG A 516 9.19 -8.41 -10.36
C ARG A 516 9.12 -7.82 -11.77
N GLU A 517 10.26 -7.49 -12.37
CA GLU A 517 10.34 -6.97 -13.74
C GLU A 517 10.35 -8.09 -14.79
N LYS A 518 10.68 -9.34 -14.37
CA LYS A 518 10.80 -10.48 -15.28
C LYS A 518 10.30 -11.76 -14.64
N ARG A 519 9.23 -12.33 -15.19
CA ARG A 519 8.69 -13.61 -14.75
C ARG A 519 9.68 -14.75 -14.94
N GLN A 520 9.85 -15.58 -13.91
CA GLN A 520 10.75 -16.73 -13.91
C GLN A 520 9.96 -17.99 -13.49
N LEU A 521 9.47 -18.73 -14.48
CA LEU A 521 8.69 -19.94 -14.23
C LEU A 521 9.53 -21.02 -13.55
N LEU A 522 8.93 -21.79 -12.65
CA LEU A 522 9.53 -22.94 -12.01
C LEU A 522 9.65 -24.11 -13.01
N ARG A 523 10.61 -24.99 -12.74
CA ARG A 523 10.72 -26.27 -13.45
C ARG A 523 9.94 -27.34 -12.70
N PRO A 524 8.97 -28.02 -13.33
CA PRO A 524 8.18 -29.05 -12.67
C PRO A 524 9.03 -30.12 -11.99
N ASN A 525 8.67 -30.48 -10.77
CA ASN A 525 9.30 -31.49 -9.91
C ASN A 525 10.77 -31.21 -9.53
N ILE A 526 11.24 -29.98 -9.73
CA ILE A 526 12.59 -29.57 -9.30
C ILE A 526 12.48 -28.75 -8.03
N LYS A 527 13.18 -29.19 -6.98
CA LYS A 527 13.29 -28.44 -5.72
C LYS A 527 13.88 -27.05 -5.98
N THR A 528 13.15 -26.03 -5.61
CA THR A 528 13.48 -24.61 -5.85
C THR A 528 13.33 -23.84 -4.55
N LYS A 529 14.26 -22.91 -4.29
CA LYS A 529 14.23 -22.00 -3.16
C LYS A 529 13.55 -20.69 -3.57
N ILE A 530 12.52 -20.31 -2.84
CA ILE A 530 11.69 -19.14 -3.10
C ILE A 530 11.76 -18.23 -1.89
N PRO A 531 12.49 -17.09 -1.95
CA PRO A 531 12.48 -16.12 -0.87
C PRO A 531 11.11 -15.45 -0.74
N PHE A 532 10.72 -15.10 0.47
CA PHE A 532 9.47 -14.40 0.74
C PHE A 532 9.66 -13.35 1.84
N GLY A 533 8.72 -12.41 1.94
CA GLY A 533 8.65 -11.46 3.05
C GLY A 533 9.27 -10.10 2.77
N ILE A 534 9.65 -9.41 3.85
CA ILE A 534 10.19 -8.03 3.86
C ILE A 534 9.20 -6.98 3.29
N VAL A 535 7.92 -7.33 3.19
CA VAL A 535 6.85 -6.41 2.71
C VAL A 535 5.88 -6.01 3.82
N ARG A 536 5.74 -6.84 4.84
CA ARG A 536 4.87 -6.59 6.01
C ARG A 536 5.73 -6.45 7.25
N MET A 537 5.44 -5.47 8.07
CA MET A 537 6.10 -5.28 9.37
C MET A 537 5.07 -5.26 10.49
N THR A 538 5.54 -5.62 11.66
CA THR A 538 4.78 -5.58 12.90
C THR A 538 5.67 -5.16 14.05
N SER A 539 5.07 -4.75 15.15
CA SER A 539 5.76 -4.58 16.43
C SER A 539 4.84 -5.04 17.54
N LYS A 540 5.29 -6.04 18.30
CA LYS A 540 4.48 -6.61 19.38
C LYS A 540 5.35 -7.20 20.47
N LYS A 541 4.95 -6.99 21.72
CA LYS A 541 5.48 -7.74 22.88
C LYS A 541 4.89 -9.14 22.88
N ILE A 542 5.76 -10.14 22.86
CA ILE A 542 5.42 -11.56 23.02
C ILE A 542 5.67 -11.94 24.48
N GLY A 543 4.66 -12.49 25.13
CA GLY A 543 4.72 -12.84 26.54
C GLY A 543 5.36 -14.22 26.79
N LYS A 544 5.90 -14.43 28.00
CA LYS A 544 6.28 -15.75 28.48
C LYS A 544 5.07 -16.70 28.41
N GLY A 545 5.26 -17.92 27.92
CA GLY A 545 4.22 -18.93 27.73
C GLY A 545 3.50 -18.84 26.39
N SER A 546 3.65 -17.74 25.64
CA SER A 546 3.16 -17.64 24.26
C SER A 546 3.97 -18.54 23.33
N ARG A 547 3.39 -18.84 22.15
CA ARG A 547 4.02 -19.57 21.04
C ARG A 547 3.90 -18.77 19.77
N LEU A 548 4.79 -18.96 18.82
CA LEU A 548 4.58 -18.50 17.45
C LEU A 548 3.93 -19.61 16.63
N VAL A 549 2.99 -19.20 15.76
CA VAL A 549 2.33 -20.10 14.80
C VAL A 549 2.48 -19.52 13.42
N VAL A 550 2.99 -20.33 12.48
CA VAL A 550 3.11 -20.00 11.06
C VAL A 550 2.11 -20.85 10.29
N VAL A 551 1.34 -20.23 9.41
CA VAL A 551 0.46 -20.92 8.46
C VAL A 551 0.98 -20.71 7.06
N VAL A 552 1.18 -21.78 6.30
CA VAL A 552 1.63 -21.76 4.91
C VAL A 552 0.58 -22.42 4.03
N ASN A 553 0.25 -21.79 2.91
CA ASN A 553 -0.82 -22.28 2.04
C ASN A 553 -0.54 -21.94 0.57
N GLY A 554 -0.89 -22.84 -0.35
CA GLY A 554 -1.09 -22.48 -1.75
C GLY A 554 -2.45 -21.76 -1.91
N ILE A 555 -2.52 -20.77 -2.80
CA ILE A 555 -3.70 -19.92 -2.94
C ILE A 555 -4.65 -20.46 -4.02
N LYS A 556 -5.90 -20.67 -3.62
CA LYS A 556 -7.08 -20.85 -4.47
C LYS A 556 -8.21 -20.05 -3.83
N ASP A 557 -8.47 -18.84 -4.30
CA ASP A 557 -9.31 -17.86 -3.60
C ASP A 557 -10.24 -17.12 -4.58
N PRO A 558 -11.55 -16.99 -4.30
CA PRO A 558 -12.49 -16.26 -5.15
C PRO A 558 -12.27 -14.75 -5.22
N PHE A 559 -11.41 -14.18 -4.36
CA PHE A 559 -11.15 -12.74 -4.24
C PHE A 559 -9.79 -12.29 -4.77
N THR A 560 -9.04 -13.23 -5.36
CA THR A 560 -7.79 -12.98 -6.08
C THR A 560 -7.81 -13.67 -7.44
N GLU A 561 -6.96 -13.22 -8.35
CA GLU A 561 -6.66 -13.97 -9.57
C GLU A 561 -6.20 -15.39 -9.24
N ILE A 562 -6.64 -16.40 -9.99
CA ILE A 562 -6.26 -17.80 -9.77
C ILE A 562 -5.15 -18.21 -10.72
N ASN A 563 -4.03 -18.64 -10.15
CA ASN A 563 -2.89 -19.18 -10.87
C ASN A 563 -3.01 -20.71 -10.99
N TYR A 564 -3.44 -21.18 -12.16
CA TYR A 564 -3.55 -22.62 -12.44
C TYR A 564 -2.20 -23.29 -12.70
N GLY A 565 -1.14 -22.50 -12.82
CA GLY A 565 0.25 -22.98 -12.96
C GLY A 565 0.61 -23.48 -14.34
N SER A 566 -0.12 -23.14 -15.39
CA SER A 566 0.18 -23.56 -16.76
C SER A 566 1.45 -22.91 -17.33
N GLY A 567 1.77 -21.71 -16.84
CA GLY A 567 2.84 -20.84 -17.32
C GLY A 567 2.41 -19.84 -18.39
N LYS A 568 1.13 -19.81 -18.78
CA LYS A 568 0.52 -18.72 -19.55
C LYS A 568 0.46 -17.43 -18.69
N PRO A 569 0.13 -16.25 -19.26
CA PRO A 569 -0.31 -15.12 -18.45
C PRO A 569 -1.48 -15.57 -17.55
N VAL A 570 -1.37 -15.32 -16.24
CA VAL A 570 -2.33 -15.88 -15.27
C VAL A 570 -3.74 -15.35 -15.51
N SER A 571 -3.87 -14.09 -15.94
CA SER A 571 -5.17 -13.50 -16.29
C SER A 571 -5.89 -14.18 -17.47
N GLU A 572 -5.17 -15.01 -18.25
CA GLU A 572 -5.71 -15.78 -19.39
C GLU A 572 -5.99 -17.26 -19.04
N GLU A 573 -5.45 -17.74 -17.89
CA GLU A 573 -5.68 -19.09 -17.41
C GLU A 573 -7.15 -19.29 -17.01
N ASN A 574 -7.65 -20.50 -17.16
CA ASN A 574 -9.03 -20.84 -16.83
C ASN A 574 -9.15 -22.30 -16.42
N MET A 575 -10.38 -22.79 -16.19
CA MET A 575 -10.62 -24.16 -15.71
C MET A 575 -10.03 -25.26 -16.62
N THR A 576 -9.79 -25.01 -17.90
CA THR A 576 -9.12 -26.00 -18.79
C THR A 576 -7.64 -26.20 -18.43
N ASP A 577 -7.04 -25.25 -17.71
CA ASP A 577 -5.65 -25.34 -17.23
C ASP A 577 -5.56 -25.99 -15.82
N ALA A 578 -6.70 -26.35 -15.23
CA ALA A 578 -6.79 -26.90 -13.87
C ALA A 578 -6.17 -28.30 -13.74
N THR A 579 -6.20 -29.09 -14.80
CA THR A 579 -5.73 -30.48 -14.79
C THR A 579 -4.28 -30.61 -15.26
N PRO A 580 -3.44 -31.42 -14.57
CA PRO A 580 -3.70 -32.12 -13.31
C PRO A 580 -3.82 -31.14 -12.11
N PRO A 581 -4.31 -31.58 -10.93
CA PRO A 581 -4.25 -30.79 -9.71
C PRO A 581 -2.84 -30.30 -9.42
N LEU A 582 -2.71 -29.16 -8.76
CA LEU A 582 -1.42 -28.66 -8.30
C LEU A 582 -0.99 -29.46 -7.06
N VAL A 583 0.20 -30.06 -7.13
CA VAL A 583 0.85 -30.73 -5.99
C VAL A 583 2.05 -29.89 -5.59
N ILE A 584 2.08 -29.43 -4.34
CA ILE A 584 3.17 -28.65 -3.76
C ILE A 584 3.84 -29.50 -2.69
N THR A 585 5.13 -29.77 -2.87
CA THR A 585 5.98 -30.39 -1.83
C THR A 585 6.69 -29.27 -1.06
N TRP A 586 6.37 -29.12 0.22
CA TRP A 586 7.01 -28.17 1.13
C TRP A 586 8.11 -28.90 1.91
N TYR A 587 9.38 -28.57 1.67
CA TYR A 587 10.51 -29.22 2.30
C TYR A 587 10.84 -28.62 3.67
N SER A 588 11.30 -29.45 4.60
CA SER A 588 11.60 -29.08 6.00
C SER A 588 12.83 -28.17 6.16
N ASP A 589 13.59 -27.90 5.10
CA ASP A 589 14.61 -26.86 5.08
C ASP A 589 14.07 -25.46 4.71
N SER A 590 12.75 -25.33 4.52
CA SER A 590 12.08 -24.02 4.49
C SER A 590 12.18 -23.37 5.87
N HIS A 591 12.38 -22.06 5.89
CA HIS A 591 12.52 -21.33 7.15
C HIS A 591 11.83 -19.96 7.12
N ILE A 592 11.52 -19.46 8.32
CA ILE A 592 11.06 -18.12 8.58
C ILE A 592 12.04 -17.39 9.49
N ASP A 593 12.36 -16.16 9.15
CA ASP A 593 13.21 -15.24 9.91
C ASP A 593 12.34 -14.15 10.52
N ILE A 594 12.40 -14.00 11.83
CA ILE A 594 11.58 -13.07 12.60
C ILE A 594 12.49 -12.13 13.36
N PRO A 595 12.50 -10.82 13.04
CA PRO A 595 13.33 -9.85 13.73
C PRO A 595 12.80 -9.60 15.14
N VAL A 596 13.68 -9.67 16.12
CA VAL A 596 13.34 -9.54 17.54
C VAL A 596 14.24 -8.53 18.25
N LYS A 597 13.71 -7.94 19.31
CA LYS A 597 14.45 -7.13 20.25
C LYS A 597 14.52 -7.84 21.60
N LYS A 598 15.70 -8.35 21.93
CA LYS A 598 16.00 -8.99 23.23
C LYS A 598 16.62 -7.97 24.17
N ASN A 599 16.26 -8.04 25.46
CA ASN A 599 16.89 -7.21 26.49
C ASN A 599 18.37 -7.63 26.68
N LYS A 600 19.29 -6.66 26.78
CA LYS A 600 20.75 -6.91 26.90
C LYS A 600 21.17 -7.84 28.06
N ILE A 601 20.30 -8.08 29.03
CA ILE A 601 20.59 -8.93 30.20
C ILE A 601 20.80 -10.41 29.83
N TYR A 602 20.28 -10.87 28.69
CA TYR A 602 20.42 -12.27 28.25
C TYR A 602 21.69 -12.60 27.46
N LEU A 603 22.44 -11.60 27.00
CA LEU A 603 23.69 -11.81 26.25
C LEU A 603 24.87 -12.21 27.14
N SER A 604 24.78 -12.04 28.49
CA SER A 604 25.88 -12.35 29.40
C SER A 604 25.89 -13.79 29.92
N MET A 605 24.78 -14.53 29.84
CA MET A 605 24.72 -15.92 30.35
C MET A 605 25.00 -16.99 29.29
N ALA A 606 24.74 -16.71 28.00
CA ALA A 606 25.04 -17.69 26.93
C ALA A 606 26.55 -17.76 26.57
N THR A 607 27.35 -16.79 27.00
CA THR A 607 28.80 -16.73 26.72
C THR A 607 29.65 -17.37 27.82
N LEU A 608 29.06 -17.79 28.94
CA LEU A 608 29.76 -18.42 30.06
C LEU A 608 29.66 -19.97 30.10
N CYS A 609 28.95 -20.57 29.11
CA CYS A 609 28.88 -22.02 28.94
C CYS A 609 29.45 -22.46 27.58
N LYS A 610 30.69 -22.03 27.27
CA LYS A 610 31.52 -22.62 26.22
C LYS A 610 32.84 -23.08 26.82
#